data_08985bf53f1029e244bb127d8354c056
#
_entry.id   08985bf53f1029e244bb127d8354c056
#
_cell.length_a   1.000
_cell.length_b   1.000
_cell.length_c   1.000
_cell.angle_alpha   90.00
_cell.angle_beta   90.00
_cell.angle_gamma   90.00
#
_symmetry.space_group_name_H-M   'P 1'
#
loop_
_entity.id
_entity.type
_entity.pdbx_description
1 polymer ?
#
loop_
_entity_poly.entity_id
_entity_poly.type
_entity_poly.pdbx_seq_one_letter_code
_entity_poly.pdbx_strand_id
1 'polypeptide(L)'
;MDLYDQNLIPRIIFTVISVVLTIGPTIADFNKTHATHPDWTGHARFHVVWQVLGFYPIMILNLIVLWINISNFYYPYQLFFWLFWYVGFVGSFLITLLLSLIHISEPTRRLN
;
A
#
# COMPACT_ATOMS: atom_id res chain seq x y z
N MET A 1 26.05 -9.66 17.34
CA MET A 1 25.12 -9.30 16.24
C MET A 1 24.16 -8.25 16.75
N ASP A 2 24.07 -7.11 16.09
CA ASP A 2 23.19 -6.04 16.52
C ASP A 2 21.74 -6.30 16.07
N LEU A 3 20.83 -5.41 16.49
CA LEU A 3 19.41 -5.56 16.17
C LEU A 3 19.17 -5.49 14.66
N TYR A 4 19.98 -4.72 13.95
CA TYR A 4 19.87 -4.61 12.50
C TYR A 4 20.13 -5.97 11.83
N ASP A 5 21.19 -6.64 12.22
CA ASP A 5 21.54 -7.95 11.66
C ASP A 5 20.55 -9.03 12.07
N GLN A 6 20.08 -8.99 13.32
CA GLN A 6 19.12 -9.96 13.84
C GLN A 6 17.78 -9.91 13.12
N ASN A 7 17.45 -8.76 12.51
CA ASN A 7 16.19 -8.56 11.85
C ASN A 7 16.31 -8.55 10.32
N LEU A 8 17.32 -9.23 9.79
CA LEU A 8 17.49 -9.29 8.34
C LEU A 8 16.30 -9.95 7.64
N ILE A 9 15.83 -11.06 8.16
CA ILE A 9 14.70 -11.79 7.53
C ILE A 9 13.42 -10.95 7.54
N PRO A 10 12.98 -10.36 8.67
CA PRO A 10 11.84 -9.44 8.65
C PRO A 10 12.01 -8.30 7.65
N ARG A 11 13.19 -7.72 7.53
CA ARG A 11 13.43 -6.63 6.58
C ARG A 11 13.27 -7.09 5.14
N ILE A 12 13.73 -8.27 4.83
CA ILE A 12 13.56 -8.84 3.48
C ILE A 12 12.07 -9.06 3.20
N ILE A 13 11.35 -9.64 4.15
CA ILE A 13 9.91 -9.89 4.00
C ILE A 13 9.16 -8.57 3.77
N PHE A 14 9.41 -7.56 4.59
CA PHE A 14 8.76 -6.26 4.45
C PHE A 14 9.14 -5.54 3.17
N THR A 15 10.36 -5.72 2.69
CA THR A 15 10.78 -5.17 1.40
C THR A 15 9.96 -5.78 0.26
N VAL A 16 9.82 -7.09 0.26
CA VAL A 16 9.02 -7.78 -0.78
C VAL A 16 7.57 -7.32 -0.72
N ILE A 17 6.99 -7.25 0.46
CA ILE A 17 5.61 -6.79 0.63
C ILE A 17 5.46 -5.35 0.13
N SER A 18 6.40 -4.47 0.45
CA SER A 18 6.35 -3.07 0.03
C SER A 18 6.36 -2.93 -1.49
N VAL A 19 7.22 -3.68 -2.15
CA VAL A 19 7.30 -3.67 -3.61
C VAL A 19 6.02 -4.23 -4.23
N VAL A 20 5.51 -5.34 -3.70
CA VAL A 20 4.29 -5.96 -4.22
C VAL A 20 3.08 -5.04 -4.05
N LEU A 21 2.96 -4.39 -2.89
CA LEU A 21 1.84 -3.47 -2.62
C LEU A 21 1.89 -2.21 -3.49
N THR A 22 3.05 -1.90 -4.06
CA THR A 22 3.19 -0.74 -4.95
C THR A 22 2.99 -1.15 -6.41
N ILE A 23 3.62 -2.23 -6.83
CA ILE A 23 3.57 -2.68 -8.22
C ILE A 23 2.23 -3.31 -8.56
N GLY A 24 1.62 -4.04 -7.61
CA GLY A 24 0.33 -4.68 -7.81
C GLY A 24 -0.75 -3.71 -8.28
N PRO A 25 -1.04 -2.65 -7.54
CA PRO A 25 -2.00 -1.64 -7.97
C PRO A 25 -1.61 -0.94 -9.27
N THR A 26 -0.31 -0.75 -9.53
CA THR A 26 0.13 -0.18 -10.79
C THR A 26 -0.28 -1.06 -11.97
N ILE A 27 -0.06 -2.35 -11.89
CA ILE A 27 -0.43 -3.29 -12.93
C ILE A 27 -1.95 -3.40 -13.05
N ALA A 28 -2.64 -3.50 -11.90
CA ALA A 28 -4.08 -3.71 -11.88
C ALA A 28 -4.86 -2.48 -12.33
N ASP A 29 -4.44 -1.28 -11.94
CA ASP A 29 -5.27 -0.09 -12.02
C ASP A 29 -4.75 0.99 -12.96
N PHE A 30 -3.46 0.99 -13.29
CA PHE A 30 -2.89 2.06 -14.11
C PHE A 30 -2.99 1.71 -15.59
N ASN A 31 -4.22 1.50 -16.04
CA ASN A 31 -4.53 1.09 -17.41
C ASN A 31 -5.98 1.42 -17.75
N LYS A 32 -6.47 0.91 -18.90
CA LYS A 32 -7.82 1.19 -19.40
C LYS A 32 -8.93 0.61 -18.52
N THR A 33 -8.62 -0.31 -17.62
CA THR A 33 -9.63 -0.87 -16.73
C THR A 33 -10.01 0.12 -15.62
N HIS A 34 -9.11 1.03 -15.26
CA HIS A 34 -9.30 1.97 -14.17
C HIS A 34 -8.83 3.39 -14.53
N ALA A 35 -7.51 3.61 -14.60
CA ALA A 35 -6.95 4.96 -14.71
C ALA A 35 -7.37 5.71 -15.98
N THR A 36 -7.53 5.00 -17.07
CA THR A 36 -7.94 5.57 -18.36
C THR A 36 -9.25 4.97 -18.87
N HIS A 37 -10.09 4.46 -17.97
CA HIS A 37 -11.36 3.87 -18.34
C HIS A 37 -12.25 4.94 -18.98
N PRO A 38 -12.72 4.71 -20.22
CA PRO A 38 -13.44 5.76 -20.96
C PRO A 38 -14.80 6.12 -20.36
N ASP A 39 -15.44 5.19 -19.68
CA ASP A 39 -16.76 5.41 -19.09
C ASP A 39 -16.71 5.95 -17.66
N TRP A 40 -15.52 6.06 -17.08
CA TRP A 40 -15.37 6.61 -15.74
C TRP A 40 -15.34 8.14 -15.80
N THR A 41 -15.84 8.77 -14.75
CA THR A 41 -15.73 10.22 -14.61
C THR A 41 -14.26 10.62 -14.44
N GLY A 42 -13.96 11.87 -14.78
CA GLY A 42 -12.61 12.41 -14.54
C GLY A 42 -12.23 12.35 -13.06
N HIS A 43 -13.22 12.55 -12.18
CA HIS A 43 -13.00 12.49 -10.73
C HIS A 43 -12.56 11.08 -10.30
N ALA A 44 -13.23 10.04 -10.78
CA ALA A 44 -12.89 8.66 -10.45
C ALA A 44 -11.51 8.29 -10.97
N ARG A 45 -11.19 8.66 -12.20
CA ARG A 45 -9.87 8.41 -12.78
C ARG A 45 -8.78 9.15 -12.03
N PHE A 46 -9.05 10.38 -11.61
CA PHE A 46 -8.10 11.16 -10.83
C PHE A 46 -7.75 10.46 -9.51
N HIS A 47 -8.75 9.93 -8.80
CA HIS A 47 -8.50 9.23 -7.54
C HIS A 47 -7.65 7.99 -7.72
N VAL A 48 -7.88 7.22 -8.77
CA VAL A 48 -7.09 6.03 -9.05
C VAL A 48 -5.64 6.40 -9.35
N VAL A 49 -5.42 7.40 -10.19
CA VAL A 49 -4.06 7.85 -10.52
C VAL A 49 -3.35 8.37 -9.27
N TRP A 50 -4.04 9.17 -8.47
CA TRP A 50 -3.49 9.72 -7.23
C TRP A 50 -3.08 8.58 -6.28
N GLN A 51 -3.95 7.60 -6.11
CA GLN A 51 -3.67 6.45 -5.24
C GLN A 51 -2.45 5.67 -5.71
N VAL A 52 -2.40 5.31 -6.99
CA VAL A 52 -1.30 4.53 -7.55
C VAL A 52 0.01 5.30 -7.41
N LEU A 53 0.03 6.57 -7.79
CA LEU A 53 1.25 7.37 -7.69
C LEU A 53 1.65 7.62 -6.25
N GLY A 54 0.70 7.71 -5.33
CA GLY A 54 0.98 7.93 -3.91
C GLY A 54 1.69 6.76 -3.24
N PHE A 55 1.58 5.56 -3.76
CA PHE A 55 2.28 4.41 -3.21
C PHE A 55 3.80 4.49 -3.40
N TYR A 56 4.27 5.16 -4.46
CA TYR A 56 5.71 5.19 -4.77
C TYR A 56 6.53 5.94 -3.73
N PRO A 57 6.17 7.15 -3.32
CA PRO A 57 6.91 7.82 -2.23
C PRO A 57 6.87 7.03 -0.93
N ILE A 58 5.75 6.40 -0.62
CA ILE A 58 5.62 5.59 0.58
C ILE A 58 6.54 4.38 0.51
N MET A 59 6.59 3.69 -0.64
CA MET A 59 7.50 2.58 -0.84
C MET A 59 8.95 3.01 -0.67
N ILE A 60 9.34 4.12 -1.30
CA ILE A 60 10.72 4.62 -1.21
C ILE A 60 11.07 4.92 0.24
N LEU A 61 10.20 5.62 0.95
CA LEU A 61 10.43 5.94 2.36
C LEU A 61 10.55 4.67 3.21
N ASN A 62 9.68 3.69 2.97
CA ASN A 62 9.72 2.44 3.70
C ASN A 62 11.02 1.68 3.46
N LEU A 63 11.50 1.65 2.22
CA LEU A 63 12.76 0.99 1.90
C LEU A 63 13.94 1.69 2.59
N ILE A 64 13.93 3.01 2.60
CA ILE A 64 14.97 3.78 3.29
C ILE A 64 14.96 3.45 4.78
N VAL A 65 13.78 3.49 5.42
CA VAL A 65 13.66 3.21 6.86
C VAL A 65 14.10 1.78 7.19
N LEU A 66 13.77 0.81 6.33
CA LEU A 66 14.14 -0.58 6.56
C LEU A 66 15.65 -0.83 6.46
N TRP A 67 16.32 -0.13 5.54
CA TRP A 67 17.70 -0.47 5.20
C TRP A 67 18.74 0.52 5.71
N ILE A 68 18.31 1.57 6.42
CA ILE A 68 19.24 2.46 7.12
C ILE A 68 19.57 1.89 8.47
N ASN A 69 20.86 1.69 8.73
CA ASN A 69 21.36 1.27 10.04
C ASN A 69 21.79 2.49 10.84
N ILE A 70 20.84 3.12 11.52
CA ILE A 70 21.11 4.34 12.29
C ILE A 70 21.74 3.99 13.64
N SER A 71 21.02 3.20 14.44
CA SER A 71 21.54 2.72 15.71
C SER A 71 20.63 1.60 16.25
N ASN A 72 21.16 0.78 17.15
CA ASN A 72 20.38 -0.27 17.78
C ASN A 72 19.24 0.28 18.63
N PHE A 73 19.37 1.48 19.14
CA PHE A 73 18.34 2.09 19.95
C PHE A 73 17.10 2.44 19.13
N TYR A 74 17.29 2.98 17.92
CA TYR A 74 16.17 3.42 17.10
C TYR A 74 15.57 2.32 16.25
N TYR A 75 16.27 1.23 16.05
CA TYR A 75 15.84 0.21 15.11
C TYR A 75 14.49 -0.43 15.46
N PRO A 76 14.20 -0.77 16.73
CA PRO A 76 12.87 -1.29 17.07
C PRO A 76 11.73 -0.33 16.73
N TYR A 77 11.97 0.98 16.88
CA TYR A 77 10.96 1.98 16.54
C TYR A 77 10.75 2.07 15.03
N GLN A 78 11.79 1.88 14.24
CA GLN A 78 11.67 1.82 12.78
C GLN A 78 10.79 0.64 12.36
N LEU A 79 11.01 -0.52 12.93
CA LEU A 79 10.18 -1.68 12.64
C LEU A 79 8.73 -1.49 13.09
N PHE A 80 8.54 -0.89 14.26
CA PHE A 80 7.20 -0.60 14.77
C PHE A 80 6.46 0.36 13.86
N PHE A 81 7.09 1.44 13.45
CA PHE A 81 6.53 2.40 12.51
C PHE A 81 6.11 1.72 11.22
N TRP A 82 6.96 0.86 10.72
CA TRP A 82 6.75 0.11 9.52
C TRP A 82 5.54 -0.81 9.61
N LEU A 83 5.48 -1.57 10.72
CA LEU A 83 4.37 -2.45 11.00
C LEU A 83 3.05 -1.67 11.12
N PHE A 84 3.08 -0.51 11.76
CA PHE A 84 1.91 0.35 11.90
C PHE A 84 1.33 0.72 10.55
N TRP A 85 2.18 1.13 9.61
CA TRP A 85 1.74 1.46 8.26
C TRP A 85 1.08 0.28 7.56
N TYR A 86 1.66 -0.90 7.69
CA TYR A 86 1.11 -2.09 7.04
C TYR A 86 -0.20 -2.55 7.65
N VAL A 87 -0.30 -2.54 8.96
CA VAL A 87 -1.56 -2.88 9.64
C VAL A 87 -2.66 -1.92 9.21
N GLY A 88 -2.37 -0.63 9.16
CA GLY A 88 -3.33 0.37 8.71
C GLY A 88 -3.74 0.16 7.26
N PHE A 89 -2.78 -0.08 6.38
CA PHE A 89 -3.04 -0.25 4.95
C PHE A 89 -3.84 -1.53 4.68
N VAL A 90 -3.39 -2.66 5.21
CA VAL A 90 -4.06 -3.95 5.01
C VAL A 90 -5.42 -3.95 5.71
N GLY A 91 -5.50 -3.37 6.91
CA GLY A 91 -6.76 -3.25 7.62
C GLY A 91 -7.78 -2.43 6.84
N SER A 92 -7.36 -1.31 6.27
CA SER A 92 -8.24 -0.49 5.42
C SER A 92 -8.72 -1.26 4.20
N PHE A 93 -7.85 -2.03 3.58
CA PHE A 93 -8.21 -2.86 2.44
C PHE A 93 -9.28 -3.89 2.82
N LEU A 94 -9.08 -4.58 3.93
CA LEU A 94 -10.03 -5.60 4.40
C LEU A 94 -11.38 -4.99 4.76
N ILE A 95 -11.39 -3.83 5.40
CA ILE A 95 -12.63 -3.11 5.72
C ILE A 95 -13.34 -2.69 4.45
N THR A 96 -12.61 -2.15 3.49
CA THR A 96 -13.17 -1.75 2.20
C THR A 96 -13.77 -2.95 1.47
N LEU A 97 -13.06 -4.08 1.47
CA LEU A 97 -13.56 -5.30 0.85
C LEU A 97 -14.86 -5.77 1.51
N LEU A 98 -14.92 -5.73 2.84
CA LEU A 98 -16.12 -6.12 3.57
C LEU A 98 -17.29 -5.20 3.25
N LEU A 99 -17.08 -3.88 3.24
CA LEU A 99 -18.11 -2.92 2.86
C LEU A 99 -18.56 -3.10 1.42
N SER A 100 -17.62 -3.42 0.53
CA SER A 100 -17.93 -3.68 -0.87
C SER A 100 -18.87 -4.86 -1.03
N LEU A 101 -18.65 -5.93 -0.25
CA LEU A 101 -19.53 -7.10 -0.28
C LEU A 101 -20.92 -6.82 0.29
N ILE A 102 -21.03 -5.87 1.23
CA ILE A 102 -22.28 -5.60 1.91
C ILE A 102 -23.07 -4.48 1.23
N HIS A 103 -22.41 -3.37 0.84
CA HIS A 103 -23.09 -2.15 0.40
C HIS A 103 -22.60 -1.59 -0.92
N ILE A 104 -21.30 -1.59 -1.18
CA ILE A 104 -20.70 -0.85 -2.29
C ILE A 104 -20.97 -1.53 -3.63
N SER A 105 -21.03 -2.86 -3.65
CA SER A 105 -21.17 -3.65 -4.87
C SER A 105 -22.58 -3.91 -5.32
N GLU A 106 -23.60 -3.36 -4.66
CA GLU A 106 -24.99 -3.58 -5.06
C GLU A 106 -25.26 -2.95 -6.42
N PRO A 107 -25.78 -3.71 -7.38
CA PRO A 107 -26.02 -3.20 -8.74
C PRO A 107 -26.97 -2.01 -8.78
N THR A 108 -27.96 -1.97 -7.92
CA THR A 108 -28.96 -0.91 -7.89
C THR A 108 -28.37 0.47 -7.62
N ARG A 109 -27.25 0.53 -6.94
CA ARG A 109 -26.60 1.81 -6.61
C ARG A 109 -26.02 2.51 -7.83
N ARG A 110 -25.68 1.75 -8.85
CA ARG A 110 -25.08 2.29 -10.07
C ARG A 110 -26.10 3.04 -10.94
N LEU A 111 -27.33 2.81 -10.71
CA LEU A 111 -28.42 3.43 -11.48
C LEU A 111 -28.76 4.84 -10.98
N ASN A 112 -28.23 5.20 -9.84
CA ASN A 112 -28.47 6.49 -9.20
C ASN A 112 -27.29 7.47 -9.35
#